data_970744be5859cf754989ea2003da9cfd
#
_entry.id   970744be5859cf754989ea2003da9cfd
#
_cell.length_a   1.000
_cell.length_b   1.000
_cell.length_c   1.000
_cell.angle_alpha   90.00
_cell.angle_beta   90.00
_cell.angle_gamma   90.00
#
_symmetry.space_group_name_H-M   'P 1'
#
loop_
_entity.id
_entity.type
_entity.pdbx_description
1 polymer ?
#
loop_
_entity_poly.entity_id
_entity_poly.type
_entity_poly.pdbx_seq_one_letter_code
_entity_poly.pdbx_strand_id
1 'polypeptide(L)'
;MRLALLQINPTAGDLDGNSSLIIQAARAAQDQGADLMVTPELALMGYLPRDLLMNHGFIRRGCEKLSHIARELKDAPPLLVGVATANPSDVGRPLFNSAVLLDRGNLGQAFHKSLLPTYDVFDEDRYFEPYHGTQILELNGVRLGISICEDVWNDHDFWERRRYHQDPIEALATAGAQAIVNLSASPFTVAKQHLREKMLGHMAQKYGLPVAIVNQVGANDDLIFDGRSSVFDAQGQLFARAKGFKEDVLVVDLTAGKGEIAEDDFLPEAEIWNALVLGVRDYARKTRFRKVLLGLSGGIDSALTAAIAADAVGAENVLAVMMPSRYSSQGSVDDAVELARNLGIQTKLLPISDIMQTYDGVLAESFAGLNPDVTEENIQSRIRGNLLMALSNKFGSLLLTTGNKSEMSVGYCTLYGDMNGGLAVIADLPKMMVYRVSRWRNQRSAAIPESTITKAPSAELRPDQTDQDSLPPYDLLDQILELHVEQCRSAEEIIAEGYDEQTVRRVLRLVRIAEFKRKQAAPVLKVTSRAFGTGWRMPIVRQE
;
A
#
# COMPACT_ATOMS: atom_id res chain seq x y z
N MET A 1 -21.30 3.24 27.19
CA MET A 1 -20.98 2.03 26.36
C MET A 1 -19.52 2.05 26.02
N ARG A 2 -18.79 0.97 26.37
CA ARG A 2 -17.36 0.81 26.05
C ARG A 2 -17.23 0.04 24.74
N LEU A 3 -16.74 0.70 23.69
CA LEU A 3 -16.50 0.15 22.36
C LEU A 3 -15.02 -0.18 22.19
N ALA A 4 -14.71 -1.41 21.74
CA ALA A 4 -13.35 -1.81 21.37
C ALA A 4 -13.18 -1.86 19.86
N LEU A 5 -12.23 -1.10 19.34
CA LEU A 5 -11.78 -1.12 17.95
C LEU A 5 -10.58 -2.07 17.83
N LEU A 6 -10.79 -3.21 17.18
CA LEU A 6 -9.78 -4.25 17.01
C LEU A 6 -8.97 -3.97 15.74
N GLN A 7 -7.94 -3.14 15.84
CA GLN A 7 -7.06 -2.79 14.72
C GLN A 7 -6.06 -3.93 14.48
N ILE A 8 -6.41 -4.85 13.62
CA ILE A 8 -5.66 -6.09 13.35
C ILE A 8 -5.06 -6.12 11.95
N ASN A 9 -4.09 -7.03 11.74
CA ASN A 9 -3.34 -7.22 10.48
C ASN A 9 -3.70 -8.57 9.82
N PRO A 10 -4.88 -8.71 9.19
CA PRO A 10 -5.29 -9.96 8.56
C PRO A 10 -4.50 -10.22 7.26
N THR A 11 -4.35 -11.50 6.94
CA THR A 11 -3.74 -11.97 5.69
C THR A 11 -4.82 -12.39 4.71
N ALA A 12 -4.77 -11.93 3.46
CA ALA A 12 -5.72 -12.31 2.44
C ALA A 12 -5.75 -13.84 2.25
N GLY A 13 -6.95 -14.44 2.40
CA GLY A 13 -7.18 -15.88 2.24
C GLY A 13 -6.81 -16.77 3.43
N ASP A 14 -6.14 -16.27 4.46
CA ASP A 14 -5.77 -17.06 5.65
C ASP A 14 -6.89 -17.10 6.70
N LEU A 15 -7.93 -17.89 6.44
CA LEU A 15 -9.09 -18.01 7.33
C LEU A 15 -8.71 -18.49 8.74
N ASP A 16 -7.73 -19.39 8.87
CA ASP A 16 -7.31 -19.95 10.15
C ASP A 16 -6.51 -18.93 10.97
N GLY A 17 -5.51 -18.30 10.36
CA GLY A 17 -4.71 -17.25 10.99
C GLY A 17 -5.56 -16.05 11.38
N ASN A 18 -6.42 -15.56 10.48
CA ASN A 18 -7.30 -14.43 10.76
C ASN A 18 -8.33 -14.75 11.87
N SER A 19 -8.89 -15.96 11.90
CA SER A 19 -9.77 -16.42 12.99
C SER A 19 -9.04 -16.36 14.34
N SER A 20 -7.83 -16.89 14.40
CA SER A 20 -7.01 -16.87 15.63
C SER A 20 -6.67 -15.44 16.07
N LEU A 21 -6.34 -14.56 15.12
CA LEU A 21 -6.04 -13.15 15.36
C LEU A 21 -7.26 -12.41 15.92
N ILE A 22 -8.46 -12.62 15.34
CA ILE A 22 -9.71 -12.04 15.80
C ILE A 22 -10.03 -12.49 17.24
N ILE A 23 -9.91 -13.80 17.53
CA ILE A 23 -10.16 -14.35 18.87
C ILE A 23 -9.19 -13.75 19.91
N GLN A 24 -7.91 -13.64 19.56
CA GLN A 24 -6.90 -13.06 20.44
C GLN A 24 -7.19 -11.59 20.76
N ALA A 25 -7.50 -10.78 19.73
CA ALA A 25 -7.82 -9.36 19.90
C ALA A 25 -9.11 -9.17 20.70
N ALA A 26 -10.14 -10.01 20.46
CA ALA A 26 -11.40 -9.97 21.21
C ALA A 26 -11.21 -10.29 22.70
N ARG A 27 -10.38 -11.28 23.04
CA ARG A 27 -10.05 -11.59 24.45
C ARG A 27 -9.33 -10.42 25.13
N ALA A 28 -8.36 -9.80 24.45
CA ALA A 28 -7.67 -8.62 24.96
C ALA A 28 -8.63 -7.42 25.18
N ALA A 29 -9.65 -7.24 24.35
CA ALA A 29 -10.69 -6.24 24.51
C ALA A 29 -11.64 -6.58 25.68
N GLN A 30 -11.99 -7.84 25.86
CA GLN A 30 -12.78 -8.34 26.98
C GLN A 30 -12.09 -8.04 28.33
N ASP A 31 -10.78 -8.30 28.41
CA ASP A 31 -9.98 -8.02 29.61
C ASP A 31 -9.94 -6.53 29.94
N GLN A 32 -10.10 -5.67 28.95
CA GLN A 32 -10.22 -4.22 29.11
C GLN A 32 -11.66 -3.76 29.37
N GLY A 33 -12.62 -4.68 29.48
CA GLY A 33 -14.03 -4.42 29.85
C GLY A 33 -14.84 -3.76 28.74
N ALA A 34 -14.66 -4.16 27.48
CA ALA A 34 -15.50 -3.72 26.37
C ALA A 34 -16.93 -4.25 26.50
N ASP A 35 -17.92 -3.46 26.03
CA ASP A 35 -19.33 -3.87 25.91
C ASP A 35 -19.65 -4.37 24.49
N LEU A 36 -18.93 -3.87 23.48
CA LEU A 36 -19.01 -4.25 22.08
C LEU A 36 -17.60 -4.21 21.47
N MET A 37 -17.28 -5.19 20.66
CA MET A 37 -16.02 -5.28 19.93
C MET A 37 -16.28 -5.22 18.42
N VAL A 38 -15.36 -4.61 17.65
CA VAL A 38 -15.53 -4.42 16.20
C VAL A 38 -14.22 -4.68 15.48
N THR A 39 -14.26 -5.55 14.46
CA THR A 39 -13.11 -5.78 13.57
C THR A 39 -13.14 -4.87 12.34
N PRO A 40 -12.03 -4.75 11.58
CA PRO A 40 -12.05 -4.13 10.26
C PRO A 40 -12.96 -4.83 9.25
N GLU A 41 -13.19 -4.16 8.12
CA GLU A 41 -13.89 -4.69 6.94
C GLU A 41 -13.20 -5.98 6.45
N LEU A 42 -14.00 -7.01 6.11
CA LEU A 42 -13.54 -8.31 5.62
C LEU A 42 -12.39 -8.94 6.43
N ALA A 43 -12.30 -8.64 7.72
CA ALA A 43 -11.20 -9.04 8.59
C ALA A 43 -10.96 -10.55 8.60
N LEU A 44 -12.02 -11.38 8.51
CA LEU A 44 -11.90 -12.83 8.46
C LEU A 44 -11.33 -13.32 7.12
N MET A 45 -11.67 -12.65 6.02
CA MET A 45 -11.20 -13.01 4.66
C MET A 45 -9.82 -12.42 4.34
N GLY A 46 -9.46 -11.29 4.99
CA GLY A 46 -8.34 -10.41 4.64
C GLY A 46 -8.63 -9.57 3.41
N TYR A 47 -8.49 -8.26 3.52
CA TYR A 47 -8.78 -7.31 2.43
C TYR A 47 -7.52 -7.07 1.58
N LEU A 48 -7.55 -7.14 0.23
CA LEU A 48 -8.60 -7.53 -0.71
C LEU A 48 -8.53 -9.05 -0.99
N PRO A 49 -9.62 -9.81 -0.79
CA PRO A 49 -9.60 -11.23 -1.11
C PRO A 49 -9.73 -11.52 -2.61
N ARG A 50 -10.10 -10.53 -3.43
CA ARG A 50 -10.20 -10.62 -4.90
C ARG A 50 -10.95 -11.88 -5.37
N ASP A 51 -10.46 -12.58 -6.40
CA ASP A 51 -11.11 -13.76 -6.99
C ASP A 51 -11.17 -14.99 -6.06
N LEU A 52 -10.59 -14.94 -4.85
CA LEU A 52 -10.89 -15.93 -3.82
C LEU A 52 -12.39 -15.97 -3.48
N LEU A 53 -13.07 -14.83 -3.60
CA LEU A 53 -14.52 -14.72 -3.40
C LEU A 53 -15.36 -15.50 -4.43
N MET A 54 -14.82 -15.82 -5.60
CA MET A 54 -15.48 -16.66 -6.60
C MET A 54 -15.42 -18.15 -6.25
N ASN A 55 -14.61 -18.53 -5.26
CA ASN A 55 -14.47 -19.91 -4.83
C ASN A 55 -15.51 -20.24 -3.76
N HIS A 56 -16.56 -20.96 -4.14
CA HIS A 56 -17.64 -21.38 -3.22
C HIS A 56 -17.12 -22.13 -1.98
N GLY A 57 -16.05 -22.93 -2.12
CA GLY A 57 -15.42 -23.62 -1.00
C GLY A 57 -14.75 -22.65 -0.02
N PHE A 58 -14.17 -21.56 -0.51
CA PHE A 58 -13.60 -20.51 0.34
C PHE A 58 -14.69 -19.81 1.16
N ILE A 59 -15.81 -19.43 0.52
CA ILE A 59 -16.95 -18.78 1.22
C ILE A 59 -17.52 -19.70 2.29
N ARG A 60 -17.75 -21.00 1.96
CA ARG A 60 -18.27 -21.98 2.93
C ARG A 60 -17.33 -22.11 4.14
N ARG A 61 -16.03 -22.27 3.93
CA ARG A 61 -15.06 -22.32 5.03
C ARG A 61 -15.04 -21.01 5.85
N GLY A 62 -15.24 -19.85 5.22
CA GLY A 62 -15.41 -18.59 5.91
C GLY A 62 -16.59 -18.59 6.88
N CYS A 63 -17.75 -19.09 6.47
CA CYS A 63 -18.93 -19.24 7.33
C CYS A 63 -18.69 -20.24 8.47
N GLU A 64 -17.99 -21.35 8.21
CA GLU A 64 -17.61 -22.34 9.23
C GLU A 64 -16.67 -21.73 10.28
N LYS A 65 -15.68 -20.91 9.84
CA LYS A 65 -14.77 -20.17 10.73
C LYS A 65 -15.48 -19.09 11.53
N LEU A 66 -16.41 -18.36 10.92
CA LEU A 66 -17.23 -17.39 11.64
C LEU A 66 -18.02 -18.06 12.78
N SER A 67 -18.63 -19.23 12.50
CA SER A 67 -19.32 -20.03 13.51
C SER A 67 -18.37 -20.58 14.60
N HIS A 68 -17.13 -20.88 14.23
CA HIS A 68 -16.09 -21.28 15.19
C HIS A 68 -15.73 -20.11 16.12
N ILE A 69 -15.47 -18.90 15.58
CA ILE A 69 -15.18 -17.69 16.39
C ILE A 69 -16.33 -17.44 17.37
N ALA A 70 -17.59 -17.52 16.93
CA ALA A 70 -18.75 -17.33 17.80
C ALA A 70 -18.72 -18.29 18.99
N ARG A 71 -18.48 -19.60 18.76
CA ARG A 71 -18.41 -20.59 19.85
C ARG A 71 -17.25 -20.37 20.81
N GLU A 72 -16.06 -20.00 20.31
CA GLU A 72 -14.87 -19.70 21.11
C GLU A 72 -15.05 -18.46 22.01
N LEU A 73 -15.89 -17.51 21.57
CA LEU A 73 -16.17 -16.25 22.24
C LEU A 73 -17.58 -16.22 22.87
N LYS A 74 -18.20 -17.37 23.17
CA LYS A 74 -19.57 -17.45 23.72
C LYS A 74 -19.77 -16.70 25.01
N ASP A 75 -18.73 -16.59 25.83
CA ASP A 75 -18.73 -15.89 27.13
C ASP A 75 -18.11 -14.49 27.06
N ALA A 76 -17.71 -14.04 25.85
CA ALA A 76 -17.19 -12.71 25.61
C ALA A 76 -18.32 -11.71 25.25
N PRO A 77 -18.09 -10.39 25.34
CA PRO A 77 -18.99 -9.39 24.82
C PRO A 77 -19.29 -9.59 23.32
N PRO A 78 -20.42 -9.06 22.83
CA PRO A 78 -20.75 -9.12 21.40
C PRO A 78 -19.63 -8.58 20.50
N LEU A 79 -19.45 -9.21 19.33
CA LEU A 79 -18.39 -8.87 18.36
C LEU A 79 -18.99 -8.72 16.96
N LEU A 80 -18.73 -7.58 16.30
CA LEU A 80 -18.98 -7.38 14.88
C LEU A 80 -17.76 -7.83 14.07
N VAL A 81 -17.93 -8.81 13.18
CA VAL A 81 -16.87 -9.36 12.33
C VAL A 81 -17.11 -9.01 10.87
N GLY A 82 -16.14 -8.34 10.24
CA GLY A 82 -16.12 -8.10 8.79
C GLY A 82 -15.86 -9.39 8.01
N VAL A 83 -16.81 -9.79 7.14
CA VAL A 83 -16.79 -11.05 6.40
C VAL A 83 -17.67 -10.98 5.13
N ALA A 84 -17.37 -11.80 4.11
CA ALA A 84 -18.27 -11.99 2.98
C ALA A 84 -19.38 -12.98 3.34
N THR A 85 -20.64 -12.63 3.08
CA THR A 85 -21.80 -13.49 3.30
C THR A 85 -22.53 -13.76 1.98
N ALA A 86 -23.24 -14.89 1.89
CA ALA A 86 -24.03 -15.22 0.71
C ALA A 86 -25.23 -14.26 0.57
N ASN A 87 -25.48 -13.82 -0.66
CA ASN A 87 -26.75 -13.17 -1.02
C ASN A 87 -27.81 -14.27 -1.21
N PRO A 88 -28.90 -14.28 -0.43
CA PRO A 88 -29.95 -15.27 -0.56
C PRO A 88 -30.85 -15.07 -1.77
N SER A 89 -30.72 -13.94 -2.48
CA SER A 89 -31.51 -13.65 -3.68
C SER A 89 -30.98 -14.41 -4.88
N ASP A 90 -31.89 -14.82 -5.77
CA ASP A 90 -31.56 -15.42 -7.07
C ASP A 90 -31.15 -14.35 -8.11
N VAL A 91 -31.18 -13.07 -7.76
CA VAL A 91 -30.84 -11.93 -8.61
C VAL A 91 -29.73 -11.11 -7.96
N GLY A 92 -28.83 -10.55 -8.79
CA GLY A 92 -27.70 -9.74 -8.36
C GLY A 92 -26.41 -10.55 -8.16
N ARG A 93 -25.43 -9.96 -7.47
CA ARG A 93 -24.18 -10.64 -7.15
C ARG A 93 -24.39 -11.65 -6.03
N PRO A 94 -23.60 -12.75 -6.01
CA PRO A 94 -23.83 -13.85 -5.09
C PRO A 94 -23.44 -13.56 -3.63
N LEU A 95 -22.77 -12.45 -3.36
CA LEU A 95 -22.21 -12.13 -2.04
C LEU A 95 -22.57 -10.71 -1.60
N PHE A 96 -22.59 -10.50 -0.28
CA PHE A 96 -22.53 -9.21 0.38
C PHE A 96 -21.18 -9.03 1.10
N ASN A 97 -20.62 -7.81 1.09
CA ASN A 97 -19.61 -7.40 2.05
C ASN A 97 -20.33 -7.02 3.35
N SER A 98 -20.05 -7.73 4.44
CA SER A 98 -20.90 -7.73 5.61
C SER A 98 -20.12 -7.55 6.91
N ALA A 99 -20.80 -6.98 7.91
CA ALA A 99 -20.46 -7.09 9.33
C ALA A 99 -21.48 -8.01 10.00
N VAL A 100 -21.02 -9.12 10.60
CA VAL A 100 -21.91 -10.09 11.27
C VAL A 100 -21.71 -9.99 12.77
N LEU A 101 -22.81 -9.83 13.49
CA LEU A 101 -22.81 -9.85 14.95
C LEU A 101 -22.63 -11.27 15.47
N LEU A 102 -21.65 -11.48 16.33
CA LEU A 102 -21.46 -12.70 17.11
C LEU A 102 -21.85 -12.39 18.56
N ASP A 103 -22.82 -13.15 19.10
CA ASP A 103 -23.25 -12.98 20.49
C ASP A 103 -23.61 -14.34 21.12
N ARG A 104 -23.11 -14.62 22.32
CA ARG A 104 -23.39 -15.81 23.13
C ARG A 104 -23.25 -17.12 22.35
N GLY A 105 -22.20 -17.21 21.53
CA GLY A 105 -21.90 -18.40 20.75
C GLY A 105 -22.69 -18.55 19.44
N ASN A 106 -23.53 -17.60 19.07
CA ASN A 106 -24.40 -17.63 17.90
C ASN A 106 -24.03 -16.55 16.88
N LEU A 107 -24.41 -16.78 15.62
CA LEU A 107 -24.43 -15.78 14.58
C LEU A 107 -25.74 -14.99 14.68
N GLY A 108 -25.64 -13.69 14.85
CA GLY A 108 -26.76 -12.77 14.92
C GLY A 108 -27.02 -12.03 13.60
N GLN A 109 -27.45 -10.78 13.70
CA GLN A 109 -27.76 -9.92 12.57
C GLN A 109 -26.53 -9.68 11.69
N ALA A 110 -26.72 -9.68 10.37
CA ALA A 110 -25.74 -9.24 9.39
C ALA A 110 -26.10 -7.83 8.88
N PHE A 111 -25.08 -7.00 8.72
CA PHE A 111 -25.15 -5.65 8.18
C PHE A 111 -24.32 -5.61 6.90
N HIS A 112 -24.85 -5.03 5.84
CA HIS A 112 -24.24 -5.13 4.51
C HIS A 112 -23.79 -3.77 3.99
N LYS A 113 -22.69 -3.73 3.27
CA LYS A 113 -22.14 -2.54 2.63
C LYS A 113 -23.08 -2.00 1.55
N SER A 114 -23.32 -0.70 1.56
CA SER A 114 -24.19 -0.03 0.60
C SER A 114 -23.44 0.52 -0.60
N LEU A 115 -22.23 1.07 -0.41
CA LEU A 115 -21.46 1.70 -1.47
C LEU A 115 -20.26 0.82 -1.86
N LEU A 116 -20.22 0.39 -3.13
CA LEU A 116 -19.19 -0.51 -3.65
C LEU A 116 -18.22 0.27 -4.56
N PRO A 117 -16.97 0.53 -4.13
CA PRO A 117 -16.01 1.27 -4.93
C PRO A 117 -15.50 0.46 -6.13
N THR A 118 -15.37 1.14 -7.29
CA THR A 118 -14.86 0.58 -8.55
C THR A 118 -13.74 1.43 -9.15
N TYR A 119 -13.17 2.32 -8.38
CA TYR A 119 -12.12 3.25 -8.78
C TYR A 119 -10.77 2.89 -8.13
N ASP A 120 -9.67 3.44 -8.67
CA ASP A 120 -8.29 3.17 -8.24
C ASP A 120 -8.03 1.65 -8.13
N VAL A 121 -7.72 1.15 -6.95
CA VAL A 121 -7.41 -0.26 -6.68
C VAL A 121 -8.66 -1.13 -6.44
N PHE A 122 -9.82 -0.51 -6.33
CA PHE A 122 -11.06 -1.19 -5.98
C PHE A 122 -11.78 -1.75 -7.20
N ASP A 123 -12.50 -2.86 -6.97
CA ASP A 123 -13.36 -3.55 -7.95
C ASP A 123 -14.45 -4.35 -7.22
N GLU A 124 -15.07 -3.76 -6.19
CA GLU A 124 -15.97 -4.49 -5.30
C GLU A 124 -17.30 -4.89 -5.96
N ASP A 125 -17.79 -4.08 -6.88
CA ASP A 125 -19.00 -4.37 -7.66
C ASP A 125 -18.88 -5.67 -8.51
N ARG A 126 -17.66 -6.17 -8.73
CA ARG A 126 -17.41 -7.47 -9.36
C ARG A 126 -17.89 -8.65 -8.52
N TYR A 127 -17.91 -8.51 -7.20
CA TYR A 127 -18.13 -9.61 -6.25
C TYR A 127 -19.39 -9.45 -5.42
N PHE A 128 -19.68 -8.22 -5.00
CA PHE A 128 -20.67 -7.92 -3.99
C PHE A 128 -21.91 -7.25 -4.57
N GLU A 129 -23.06 -7.54 -3.95
CA GLU A 129 -24.32 -6.83 -4.18
C GLU A 129 -24.38 -5.62 -3.25
N PRO A 130 -24.72 -4.40 -3.75
CA PRO A 130 -24.94 -3.24 -2.90
C PRO A 130 -26.22 -3.40 -2.08
N TYR A 131 -26.17 -3.00 -0.80
CA TYR A 131 -27.36 -3.06 0.03
C TYR A 131 -28.16 -1.75 -0.04
N HIS A 132 -29.46 -1.89 -0.18
CA HIS A 132 -30.40 -0.76 -0.24
C HIS A 132 -31.32 -0.77 0.98
N GLY A 133 -30.83 -0.32 2.12
CA GLY A 133 -31.62 -0.26 3.35
C GLY A 133 -30.85 0.36 4.50
N THR A 134 -31.55 0.57 5.60
CA THR A 134 -30.98 1.14 6.83
C THR A 134 -30.77 0.05 7.87
N GLN A 135 -29.61 0.01 8.50
CA GLN A 135 -29.18 -1.08 9.35
C GLN A 135 -28.75 -0.55 10.74
N ILE A 136 -29.62 -0.74 11.73
CA ILE A 136 -29.38 -0.35 13.12
C ILE A 136 -29.15 -1.60 13.98
N LEU A 137 -28.11 -1.58 14.79
CA LEU A 137 -27.89 -2.53 15.88
C LEU A 137 -28.41 -1.92 17.19
N GLU A 138 -29.35 -2.59 17.82
CA GLU A 138 -29.79 -2.23 19.18
C GLU A 138 -29.04 -3.10 20.19
N LEU A 139 -28.25 -2.45 21.05
CA LEU A 139 -27.43 -3.15 22.05
C LEU A 139 -27.41 -2.33 23.36
N ASN A 140 -27.78 -2.96 24.45
CA ASN A 140 -27.81 -2.33 25.79
C ASN A 140 -28.56 -0.98 25.81
N GLY A 141 -29.65 -0.84 25.05
CA GLY A 141 -30.45 0.36 24.93
C GLY A 141 -29.86 1.48 24.09
N VAL A 142 -28.74 1.21 23.39
CA VAL A 142 -28.10 2.14 22.44
C VAL A 142 -28.35 1.67 21.02
N ARG A 143 -28.72 2.59 20.14
CA ARG A 143 -28.95 2.34 18.70
C ARG A 143 -27.71 2.75 17.92
N LEU A 144 -26.99 1.76 17.38
CA LEU A 144 -25.77 1.97 16.60
C LEU A 144 -26.05 1.83 15.10
N GLY A 145 -25.72 2.84 14.33
CA GLY A 145 -25.70 2.79 12.87
C GLY A 145 -24.44 2.04 12.42
N ILE A 146 -24.60 0.87 11.80
CA ILE A 146 -23.49 0.08 11.30
C ILE A 146 -23.27 0.39 9.83
N SER A 147 -22.03 0.74 9.46
CA SER A 147 -21.61 1.07 8.11
C SER A 147 -20.26 0.42 7.77
N ILE A 148 -19.94 0.28 6.49
CA ILE A 148 -18.73 -0.41 6.06
C ILE A 148 -17.96 0.47 5.08
N CYS A 149 -16.76 0.86 5.46
CA CYS A 149 -15.71 1.52 4.67
C CYS A 149 -16.24 2.67 3.79
N GLU A 150 -16.50 2.43 2.49
CA GLU A 150 -16.93 3.44 1.52
C GLU A 150 -18.22 4.17 1.92
N ASP A 151 -19.06 3.57 2.76
CA ASP A 151 -20.34 4.16 3.18
C ASP A 151 -20.20 5.53 3.85
N VAL A 152 -19.03 5.84 4.46
CA VAL A 152 -18.73 7.15 5.07
C VAL A 152 -18.15 8.18 4.08
N TRP A 153 -17.87 7.79 2.81
CA TRP A 153 -17.15 8.64 1.85
C TRP A 153 -18.07 9.41 0.88
N ASN A 154 -19.36 9.51 1.14
CA ASN A 154 -20.32 10.12 0.20
C ASN A 154 -21.18 11.26 0.79
N ASP A 155 -20.71 11.89 1.87
CA ASP A 155 -21.40 13.04 2.46
C ASP A 155 -21.53 14.21 1.45
N HIS A 156 -22.72 14.76 1.27
CA HIS A 156 -23.02 15.76 0.24
C HIS A 156 -22.53 17.17 0.58
N ASP A 157 -22.29 17.46 1.86
CA ASP A 157 -21.79 18.77 2.28
C ASP A 157 -20.25 18.82 2.32
N PHE A 158 -19.61 17.64 2.40
CA PHE A 158 -18.16 17.54 2.45
C PHE A 158 -17.51 17.47 1.06
N TRP A 159 -18.16 16.77 0.11
CA TRP A 159 -17.62 16.56 -1.23
C TRP A 159 -18.31 17.45 -2.26
N GLU A 160 -17.57 18.24 -3.03
CA GLU A 160 -18.11 19.03 -4.16
C GLU A 160 -18.84 18.15 -5.19
N ARG A 161 -18.33 16.93 -5.42
CA ARG A 161 -18.94 15.93 -6.30
C ARG A 161 -19.01 14.59 -5.61
N ARG A 162 -20.23 14.11 -5.37
CA ARG A 162 -20.48 12.77 -4.85
C ARG A 162 -20.29 11.71 -5.93
N ARG A 163 -19.83 10.53 -5.51
CA ARG A 163 -19.68 9.37 -6.40
C ARG A 163 -20.96 8.54 -6.50
N TYR A 164 -21.80 8.56 -5.48
CA TYR A 164 -22.99 7.74 -5.37
C TYR A 164 -24.23 8.58 -5.14
N HIS A 165 -25.41 8.04 -5.52
CA HIS A 165 -26.69 8.73 -5.39
C HIS A 165 -27.25 8.73 -3.97
N GLN A 166 -26.90 7.73 -3.14
CA GLN A 166 -27.38 7.59 -1.78
C GLN A 166 -26.30 7.95 -0.76
N ASP A 167 -26.72 8.43 0.41
CA ASP A 167 -25.88 8.69 1.57
C ASP A 167 -26.29 7.75 2.70
N PRO A 168 -25.54 6.64 2.93
CA PRO A 168 -25.90 5.69 3.96
C PRO A 168 -25.89 6.28 5.37
N ILE A 169 -25.00 7.25 5.64
CA ILE A 169 -24.88 7.83 6.99
C ILE A 169 -26.06 8.77 7.29
N GLU A 170 -26.51 9.56 6.32
CA GLU A 170 -27.74 10.33 6.46
C GLU A 170 -28.94 9.43 6.74
N ALA A 171 -29.05 8.29 6.05
CA ALA A 171 -30.12 7.32 6.27
C ALA A 171 -30.06 6.73 7.69
N LEU A 172 -28.88 6.37 8.20
CA LEU A 172 -28.67 5.86 9.55
C LEU A 172 -29.03 6.91 10.62
N ALA A 173 -28.59 8.15 10.44
CA ALA A 173 -28.90 9.26 11.35
C ALA A 173 -30.43 9.55 11.39
N THR A 174 -31.08 9.59 10.22
CA THR A 174 -32.53 9.78 10.08
C THR A 174 -33.33 8.64 10.72
N ALA A 175 -32.82 7.41 10.65
CA ALA A 175 -33.44 6.25 11.31
C ALA A 175 -33.23 6.24 12.82
N GLY A 176 -32.58 7.23 13.39
CA GLY A 176 -32.39 7.41 14.85
C GLY A 176 -31.20 6.64 15.41
N ALA A 177 -30.12 6.46 14.65
CA ALA A 177 -28.84 6.05 15.22
C ALA A 177 -28.38 7.06 16.28
N GLN A 178 -27.77 6.57 17.34
CA GLN A 178 -27.21 7.38 18.44
C GLN A 178 -25.68 7.45 18.38
N ALA A 179 -25.05 6.59 17.57
CA ALA A 179 -23.66 6.65 17.17
C ALA A 179 -23.47 5.88 15.85
N ILE A 180 -22.44 6.22 15.10
CA ILE A 180 -22.05 5.50 13.88
C ILE A 180 -20.81 4.67 14.17
N VAL A 181 -20.82 3.40 13.74
CA VAL A 181 -19.69 2.47 13.81
C VAL A 181 -19.36 1.99 12.41
N ASN A 182 -18.15 2.29 11.93
CA ASN A 182 -17.70 1.96 10.60
C ASN A 182 -16.56 0.94 10.63
N LEU A 183 -16.73 -0.16 9.90
CA LEU A 183 -15.70 -1.18 9.67
C LEU A 183 -14.96 -0.85 8.38
N SER A 184 -13.66 -0.59 8.45
CA SER A 184 -12.87 -0.15 7.29
C SER A 184 -11.64 -1.01 7.01
N ALA A 185 -11.33 -1.10 5.70
CA ALA A 185 -10.02 -1.47 5.18
C ALA A 185 -9.59 -0.42 4.14
N SER A 186 -9.40 0.81 4.60
CA SER A 186 -9.05 1.96 3.78
C SER A 186 -7.55 1.98 3.51
N PRO A 187 -7.09 1.77 2.23
CA PRO A 187 -5.68 1.76 1.90
C PRO A 187 -4.99 3.09 2.22
N PHE A 188 -3.75 2.98 2.65
CA PHE A 188 -2.88 4.12 2.90
C PHE A 188 -2.56 4.88 1.61
N THR A 189 -2.56 6.19 1.70
CA THR A 189 -1.79 7.11 0.87
C THR A 189 -1.27 8.23 1.75
N VAL A 190 -0.14 8.84 1.40
CA VAL A 190 0.44 9.94 2.16
C VAL A 190 -0.58 11.06 2.39
N ALA A 191 -0.62 11.60 3.61
CA ALA A 191 -1.54 12.65 4.08
C ALA A 191 -3.05 12.27 4.12
N LYS A 192 -3.44 11.04 3.75
CA LYS A 192 -4.86 10.63 3.75
C LYS A 192 -5.50 10.64 5.13
N GLN A 193 -4.73 10.42 6.20
CA GLN A 193 -5.28 10.44 7.56
C GLN A 193 -5.86 11.80 7.94
N HIS A 194 -5.20 12.89 7.57
CA HIS A 194 -5.74 14.24 7.80
C HIS A 194 -7.08 14.46 7.10
N LEU A 195 -7.21 13.99 5.85
CA LEU A 195 -8.48 14.04 5.12
C LEU A 195 -9.56 13.18 5.79
N ARG A 196 -9.19 11.97 6.24
CA ARG A 196 -10.10 11.04 6.94
C ARG A 196 -10.62 11.65 8.24
N GLU A 197 -9.74 12.21 9.07
CA GLU A 197 -10.12 12.85 10.33
C GLU A 197 -11.02 14.07 10.10
N LYS A 198 -10.68 14.91 9.12
CA LYS A 198 -11.49 16.07 8.74
C LYS A 198 -12.89 15.68 8.29
N MET A 199 -13.01 14.65 7.46
CA MET A 199 -14.27 14.14 6.95
C MET A 199 -15.14 13.55 8.07
N LEU A 200 -14.56 12.70 8.93
CA LEU A 200 -15.29 12.05 10.02
C LEU A 200 -15.70 13.04 11.09
N GLY A 201 -14.85 14.02 11.42
CA GLY A 201 -15.20 15.10 12.34
C GLY A 201 -16.35 15.96 11.81
N HIS A 202 -16.33 16.32 10.51
CA HIS A 202 -17.44 17.01 9.85
C HIS A 202 -18.75 16.22 9.95
N MET A 203 -18.69 14.93 9.65
CA MET A 203 -19.85 14.02 9.71
C MET A 203 -20.42 13.94 11.13
N ALA A 204 -19.57 13.75 12.15
CA ALA A 204 -19.98 13.69 13.55
C ALA A 204 -20.67 14.99 13.98
N GLN A 205 -20.11 16.13 13.63
CA GLN A 205 -20.69 17.46 13.93
C GLN A 205 -22.02 17.69 13.19
N LYS A 206 -22.09 17.35 11.89
CA LYS A 206 -23.28 17.53 11.05
C LYS A 206 -24.51 16.81 11.61
N TYR A 207 -24.33 15.54 12.00
CA TYR A 207 -25.43 14.71 12.50
C TYR A 207 -25.59 14.75 14.03
N GLY A 208 -24.66 15.41 14.74
CA GLY A 208 -24.66 15.46 16.21
C GLY A 208 -24.48 14.08 16.85
N LEU A 209 -23.73 13.19 16.22
CA LEU A 209 -23.53 11.78 16.61
C LEU A 209 -22.05 11.44 16.76
N PRO A 210 -21.66 10.71 17.80
CA PRO A 210 -20.32 10.11 17.82
C PRO A 210 -20.08 9.19 16.63
N VAL A 211 -18.88 9.25 16.04
CA VAL A 211 -18.46 8.41 14.90
C VAL A 211 -17.19 7.65 15.26
N ALA A 212 -17.24 6.33 15.19
CA ALA A 212 -16.10 5.44 15.39
C ALA A 212 -15.77 4.70 14.10
N ILE A 213 -14.50 4.70 13.70
CA ILE A 213 -13.99 3.92 12.58
C ILE A 213 -12.92 2.94 13.06
N VAL A 214 -13.09 1.66 12.78
CA VAL A 214 -12.02 0.67 12.93
C VAL A 214 -11.40 0.39 11.55
N ASN A 215 -10.11 0.67 11.42
CA ASN A 215 -9.39 0.49 10.16
C ASN A 215 -8.37 -0.65 10.27
N GLN A 216 -8.24 -1.42 9.18
CA GLN A 216 -7.22 -2.45 9.06
C GLN A 216 -5.82 -1.84 9.16
N VAL A 217 -4.85 -2.61 9.69
CA VAL A 217 -3.42 -2.33 9.60
C VAL A 217 -2.70 -3.45 8.84
N GLY A 218 -1.50 -3.20 8.33
CA GLY A 218 -0.69 -4.19 7.63
C GLY A 218 -0.60 -3.96 6.14
N ALA A 219 -0.07 -4.97 5.42
CA ALA A 219 -0.02 -4.92 3.96
C ALA A 219 -0.42 -6.27 3.36
N ASN A 220 -1.14 -6.20 2.23
CA ASN A 220 -1.47 -7.35 1.39
C ASN A 220 -1.20 -6.96 -0.07
N ASP A 221 -0.35 -7.72 -0.76
CA ASP A 221 0.14 -7.47 -2.12
C ASP A 221 0.73 -6.04 -2.26
N ASP A 222 0.09 -5.20 -3.07
CA ASP A 222 0.45 -3.83 -3.39
C ASP A 222 -0.13 -2.78 -2.40
N LEU A 223 -1.05 -3.18 -1.52
CA LEU A 223 -1.76 -2.26 -0.62
C LEU A 223 -1.21 -2.29 0.79
N ILE A 224 -1.06 -1.10 1.36
CA ILE A 224 -0.68 -0.87 2.74
C ILE A 224 -1.86 -0.25 3.47
N PHE A 225 -2.06 -0.61 4.73
CA PHE A 225 -3.11 -0.09 5.60
C PHE A 225 -2.46 0.46 6.86
N ASP A 226 -2.75 1.71 7.15
CA ASP A 226 -2.10 2.47 8.23
C ASP A 226 -2.73 2.27 9.61
N GLY A 227 -3.89 1.58 9.71
CA GLY A 227 -4.64 1.51 10.94
C GLY A 227 -5.20 2.89 11.30
N ARG A 228 -4.74 3.47 12.43
CA ARG A 228 -5.18 4.80 12.89
C ARG A 228 -6.69 4.88 13.09
N SER A 229 -7.27 3.78 13.57
CA SER A 229 -8.68 3.74 13.97
C SER A 229 -8.99 4.92 14.87
N SER A 230 -10.11 5.61 14.65
CA SER A 230 -10.35 6.91 15.27
C SER A 230 -11.80 7.03 15.77
N VAL A 231 -12.00 7.83 16.82
CA VAL A 231 -13.33 8.10 17.38
C VAL A 231 -13.52 9.59 17.61
N PHE A 232 -14.65 10.10 17.15
CA PHE A 232 -15.05 11.50 17.25
C PHE A 232 -16.32 11.62 18.10
N ASP A 233 -16.40 12.68 18.90
CA ASP A 233 -17.61 13.03 19.63
C ASP A 233 -18.65 13.70 18.72
N ALA A 234 -19.84 13.97 19.27
CA ALA A 234 -20.94 14.63 18.55
C ALA A 234 -20.64 16.09 18.14
N GLN A 235 -19.57 16.67 18.63
CA GLN A 235 -19.07 17.99 18.26
C GLN A 235 -18.00 17.92 17.16
N GLY A 236 -17.66 16.72 16.71
CA GLY A 236 -16.66 16.49 15.68
C GLY A 236 -15.22 16.52 16.20
N GLN A 237 -15.01 16.48 17.52
CA GLN A 237 -13.68 16.47 18.11
C GLN A 237 -13.15 15.04 18.21
N LEU A 238 -11.92 14.85 17.74
CA LEU A 238 -11.20 13.58 17.92
C LEU A 238 -10.89 13.39 19.41
N PHE A 239 -11.33 12.29 20.01
CA PHE A 239 -11.02 11.96 21.40
C PHE A 239 -10.30 10.63 21.59
N ALA A 240 -10.19 9.82 20.53
CA ALA A 240 -9.40 8.59 20.55
C ALA A 240 -8.82 8.27 19.16
N ARG A 241 -7.58 7.79 19.12
CA ARG A 241 -6.91 7.29 17.92
C ARG A 241 -5.94 6.17 18.27
N ALA A 242 -6.06 5.03 17.59
CA ALA A 242 -5.12 3.91 17.68
C ALA A 242 -3.79 4.22 17.00
N LYS A 243 -2.76 3.42 17.30
CA LYS A 243 -1.40 3.56 16.76
C LYS A 243 -1.37 3.46 15.25
N GLY A 244 -0.54 4.29 14.62
CA GLY A 244 -0.25 4.19 13.19
C GLY A 244 0.67 3.01 12.87
N PHE A 245 0.40 2.28 11.77
CA PHE A 245 1.22 1.18 11.23
C PHE A 245 1.50 0.02 12.20
N LYS A 246 0.69 -0.15 13.23
CA LYS A 246 0.81 -1.22 14.25
C LYS A 246 -0.56 -1.77 14.60
N GLU A 247 -0.59 -3.05 14.98
CA GLU A 247 -1.78 -3.63 15.61
C GLU A 247 -2.07 -2.95 16.95
N ASP A 248 -3.37 -2.79 17.25
CA ASP A 248 -3.80 -2.16 18.49
C ASP A 248 -5.22 -2.63 18.88
N VAL A 249 -5.53 -2.57 20.17
CA VAL A 249 -6.88 -2.78 20.71
C VAL A 249 -7.27 -1.51 21.47
N LEU A 250 -8.00 -0.63 20.80
CA LEU A 250 -8.40 0.66 21.35
C LEU A 250 -9.78 0.55 21.98
N VAL A 251 -9.86 0.67 23.30
CA VAL A 251 -11.13 0.68 24.04
C VAL A 251 -11.50 2.12 24.42
N VAL A 252 -12.69 2.54 24.05
CA VAL A 252 -13.21 3.91 24.27
C VAL A 252 -14.55 3.87 25.01
N ASP A 253 -14.84 4.89 25.82
CA ASP A 253 -16.17 5.11 26.34
C ASP A 253 -16.91 6.15 25.49
N LEU A 254 -17.79 5.67 24.61
CA LEU A 254 -18.58 6.53 23.72
C LEU A 254 -19.49 7.52 24.47
N THR A 255 -20.00 7.12 25.63
CA THR A 255 -20.91 7.96 26.41
C THR A 255 -20.16 9.06 27.17
N ALA A 256 -18.99 8.74 27.72
CA ALA A 256 -18.17 9.69 28.45
C ALA A 256 -17.23 10.52 27.52
N GLY A 257 -17.12 10.19 26.22
CA GLY A 257 -16.18 10.83 25.31
C GLY A 257 -14.72 10.64 25.75
N LYS A 258 -14.36 9.44 26.25
CA LYS A 258 -13.03 9.17 26.80
C LYS A 258 -12.32 8.06 26.01
N GLY A 259 -11.08 8.35 25.61
CA GLY A 259 -10.19 7.43 24.92
C GLY A 259 -8.75 7.95 24.92
N GLU A 260 -7.85 7.17 24.37
CA GLU A 260 -6.45 7.54 24.20
C GLU A 260 -6.20 7.98 22.75
N ILE A 261 -5.45 9.06 22.57
CA ILE A 261 -4.92 9.47 21.26
C ILE A 261 -3.46 9.06 21.22
N ALA A 262 -3.14 8.03 20.45
CA ALA A 262 -1.77 7.58 20.27
C ALA A 262 -0.92 8.67 19.59
N GLU A 263 0.31 8.84 20.05
CA GLU A 263 1.29 9.69 19.39
C GLU A 263 1.62 9.15 18.00
N ASP A 264 1.77 10.02 17.01
CA ASP A 264 2.11 9.67 15.64
C ASP A 264 2.89 10.78 14.95
N ASP A 265 3.69 10.42 13.95
CA ASP A 265 4.45 11.35 13.12
C ASP A 265 3.78 11.45 11.73
N PHE A 266 3.10 12.56 11.49
CA PHE A 266 2.39 12.84 10.24
C PHE A 266 3.24 13.55 9.19
N LEU A 267 4.55 13.68 9.40
CA LEU A 267 5.43 14.15 8.33
C LEU A 267 5.35 13.17 7.14
N PRO A 268 5.22 13.66 5.91
CA PRO A 268 5.12 12.79 4.73
C PRO A 268 6.25 11.75 4.64
N GLU A 269 7.47 12.13 5.02
CA GLU A 269 8.64 11.25 5.03
C GLU A 269 8.50 10.13 6.06
N ALA A 270 7.96 10.44 7.24
CA ALA A 270 7.71 9.47 8.30
C ALA A 270 6.61 8.47 7.90
N GLU A 271 5.51 8.98 7.35
CA GLU A 271 4.40 8.15 6.86
C GLU A 271 4.88 7.19 5.77
N ILE A 272 5.61 7.69 4.76
CA ILE A 272 6.15 6.89 3.66
C ILE A 272 7.12 5.84 4.19
N TRP A 273 8.04 6.22 5.07
CA TRP A 273 8.99 5.29 5.67
C TRP A 273 8.29 4.14 6.39
N ASN A 274 7.37 4.47 7.30
CA ASN A 274 6.63 3.48 8.08
C ASN A 274 5.78 2.57 7.18
N ALA A 275 5.15 3.14 6.16
CA ALA A 275 4.37 2.40 5.17
C ALA A 275 5.23 1.40 4.39
N LEU A 276 6.37 1.84 3.84
CA LEU A 276 7.25 0.98 3.05
C LEU A 276 7.92 -0.12 3.90
N VAL A 277 8.34 0.20 5.11
CA VAL A 277 8.87 -0.80 6.07
C VAL A 277 7.80 -1.84 6.40
N LEU A 278 6.57 -1.43 6.69
CA LEU A 278 5.45 -2.35 6.93
C LEU A 278 5.12 -3.17 5.68
N GLY A 279 5.10 -2.54 4.51
CA GLY A 279 4.84 -3.17 3.22
C GLY A 279 5.83 -4.30 2.92
N VAL A 280 7.13 -4.04 2.99
CA VAL A 280 8.19 -5.05 2.76
C VAL A 280 8.12 -6.17 3.79
N ARG A 281 7.95 -5.83 5.08
CA ARG A 281 7.86 -6.80 6.18
C ARG A 281 6.71 -7.77 5.97
N ASP A 282 5.52 -7.25 5.70
CA ASP A 282 4.32 -8.05 5.57
C ASP A 282 4.32 -8.86 4.27
N TYR A 283 4.76 -8.27 3.15
CA TYR A 283 4.88 -8.99 1.89
C TYR A 283 5.82 -10.19 2.03
N ALA A 284 7.02 -9.98 2.58
CA ALA A 284 7.98 -11.07 2.82
C ALA A 284 7.40 -12.14 3.77
N ARG A 285 6.84 -11.73 4.93
CA ARG A 285 6.27 -12.63 5.93
C ARG A 285 5.09 -13.45 5.38
N LYS A 286 4.13 -12.78 4.73
CA LYS A 286 2.89 -13.40 4.24
C LYS A 286 3.13 -14.31 3.02
N THR A 287 4.15 -14.00 2.19
CA THR A 287 4.62 -14.89 1.10
C THR A 287 5.68 -15.89 1.54
N ARG A 288 6.00 -15.96 2.86
CA ARG A 288 6.92 -16.91 3.50
C ARG A 288 8.39 -16.77 3.12
N PHE A 289 8.81 -15.62 2.59
CA PHE A 289 10.21 -15.29 2.45
C PHE A 289 10.80 -14.82 3.78
N ARG A 290 11.91 -15.42 4.20
CA ARG A 290 12.64 -15.02 5.40
C ARG A 290 13.78 -14.05 5.12
N LYS A 291 14.27 -14.05 3.88
CA LYS A 291 15.41 -13.25 3.43
C LYS A 291 15.05 -12.48 2.19
N VAL A 292 15.67 -11.32 2.03
CA VAL A 292 15.55 -10.50 0.83
C VAL A 292 16.94 -10.24 0.25
N LEU A 293 16.99 -9.96 -1.04
CA LEU A 293 18.21 -9.51 -1.70
C LEU A 293 17.90 -8.38 -2.67
N LEU A 294 18.91 -7.53 -2.95
CA LEU A 294 18.80 -6.44 -3.92
C LEU A 294 20.15 -6.15 -4.56
N GLY A 295 20.13 -5.53 -5.73
CA GLY A 295 21.30 -4.93 -6.35
C GLY A 295 21.65 -3.62 -5.63
N LEU A 296 22.91 -3.46 -5.20
CA LEU A 296 23.39 -2.25 -4.55
C LEU A 296 24.40 -1.54 -5.46
N SER A 297 23.98 -0.44 -6.07
CA SER A 297 24.75 0.31 -7.06
C SER A 297 25.58 1.46 -6.47
N GLY A 298 25.32 1.82 -5.19
CA GLY A 298 25.82 3.06 -4.58
C GLY A 298 24.98 4.30 -4.93
N GLY A 299 23.92 4.16 -5.74
CA GLY A 299 22.93 5.22 -6.02
C GLY A 299 21.87 5.30 -4.94
N ILE A 300 21.19 6.46 -4.87
CA ILE A 300 20.25 6.81 -3.80
C ILE A 300 19.05 5.84 -3.71
N ASP A 301 18.54 5.35 -4.85
CA ASP A 301 17.37 4.47 -4.91
C ASP A 301 17.67 3.11 -4.28
N SER A 302 18.80 2.50 -4.66
CA SER A 302 19.25 1.24 -4.07
C SER A 302 19.61 1.39 -2.59
N ALA A 303 20.14 2.56 -2.20
CA ALA A 303 20.48 2.87 -0.81
C ALA A 303 19.23 2.99 0.06
N LEU A 304 18.20 3.72 -0.39
CA LEU A 304 16.94 3.84 0.31
C LEU A 304 16.25 2.48 0.43
N THR A 305 16.21 1.70 -0.66
CA THR A 305 15.61 0.36 -0.67
C THR A 305 16.31 -0.58 0.30
N ALA A 306 17.66 -0.55 0.37
CA ALA A 306 18.43 -1.34 1.32
C ALA A 306 18.14 -0.96 2.79
N ALA A 307 18.02 0.33 3.07
CA ALA A 307 17.71 0.82 4.41
C ALA A 307 16.28 0.43 4.85
N ILE A 308 15.29 0.55 3.96
CA ILE A 308 13.91 0.09 4.20
C ILE A 308 13.89 -1.44 4.44
N ALA A 309 14.62 -2.21 3.63
CA ALA A 309 14.69 -3.66 3.77
C ALA A 309 15.31 -4.08 5.12
N ALA A 310 16.39 -3.41 5.55
CA ALA A 310 17.04 -3.68 6.83
C ALA A 310 16.09 -3.44 8.02
N ASP A 311 15.33 -2.33 8.01
CA ASP A 311 14.34 -2.05 9.06
C ASP A 311 13.11 -2.97 8.99
N ALA A 312 12.78 -3.49 7.79
CA ALA A 312 11.62 -4.36 7.58
C ALA A 312 11.83 -5.80 8.05
N VAL A 313 12.96 -6.42 7.69
CA VAL A 313 13.20 -7.86 7.91
C VAL A 313 14.39 -8.16 8.82
N GLY A 314 15.09 -7.14 9.30
CA GLY A 314 16.35 -7.25 10.06
C GLY A 314 17.56 -7.32 9.14
N ALA A 315 18.64 -6.61 9.51
CA ALA A 315 19.85 -6.47 8.70
C ALA A 315 20.48 -7.82 8.33
N GLU A 316 20.43 -8.80 9.23
CA GLU A 316 20.95 -10.16 9.06
C GLU A 316 20.24 -10.95 7.94
N ASN A 317 19.04 -10.51 7.55
CA ASN A 317 18.22 -11.15 6.52
C ASN A 317 18.30 -10.44 5.15
N VAL A 318 19.16 -9.41 5.02
CA VAL A 318 19.34 -8.64 3.78
C VAL A 318 20.69 -8.98 3.16
N LEU A 319 20.68 -9.35 1.88
CA LEU A 319 21.87 -9.53 1.05
C LEU A 319 21.93 -8.42 -0.04
N ALA A 320 22.91 -7.54 0.04
CA ALA A 320 23.20 -6.56 -0.99
C ALA A 320 24.24 -7.09 -1.98
N VAL A 321 23.95 -7.04 -3.26
CA VAL A 321 24.82 -7.54 -4.32
C VAL A 321 25.36 -6.39 -5.15
N MET A 322 26.68 -6.17 -5.07
CA MET A 322 27.39 -5.18 -5.87
C MET A 322 27.88 -5.84 -7.17
N MET A 323 27.54 -5.27 -8.31
CA MET A 323 27.83 -5.83 -9.63
C MET A 323 28.48 -4.77 -10.56
N PRO A 324 29.71 -4.32 -10.22
CA PRO A 324 30.38 -3.29 -11.00
C PRO A 324 30.72 -3.77 -12.42
N SER A 325 30.62 -2.85 -13.36
CA SER A 325 31.13 -2.98 -14.74
C SER A 325 32.37 -2.12 -14.90
N ARG A 326 32.97 -2.14 -16.10
CA ARG A 326 34.08 -1.21 -16.48
C ARG A 326 33.69 0.27 -16.44
N TYR A 327 32.39 0.59 -16.36
CA TYR A 327 31.89 1.98 -16.31
C TYR A 327 31.50 2.42 -14.91
N SER A 328 31.47 1.49 -13.94
CA SER A 328 31.13 1.81 -12.55
C SER A 328 32.27 2.59 -11.90
N SER A 329 31.93 3.75 -11.28
CA SER A 329 32.90 4.56 -10.59
C SER A 329 33.35 3.90 -9.27
N GLN A 330 34.60 4.11 -8.89
CA GLN A 330 35.09 3.63 -7.59
C GLN A 330 34.29 4.23 -6.42
N GLY A 331 33.91 5.52 -6.53
CA GLY A 331 33.08 6.17 -5.52
C GLY A 331 31.73 5.49 -5.29
N SER A 332 31.07 4.98 -6.34
CA SER A 332 29.81 4.23 -6.20
C SER A 332 30.00 2.89 -5.49
N VAL A 333 31.13 2.21 -5.73
CA VAL A 333 31.46 0.98 -5.01
C VAL A 333 31.76 1.28 -3.54
N ASP A 334 32.51 2.32 -3.26
CA ASP A 334 32.87 2.74 -1.88
C ASP A 334 31.61 3.14 -1.09
N ASP A 335 30.71 3.93 -1.69
CA ASP A 335 29.41 4.30 -1.12
C ASP A 335 28.56 3.07 -0.79
N ALA A 336 28.52 2.08 -1.68
CA ALA A 336 27.77 0.84 -1.47
C ALA A 336 28.34 0.02 -0.29
N VAL A 337 29.66 -0.07 -0.19
CA VAL A 337 30.34 -0.77 0.93
C VAL A 337 30.11 -0.03 2.24
N GLU A 338 30.22 1.30 2.24
CA GLU A 338 29.99 2.11 3.43
C GLU A 338 28.53 1.98 3.92
N LEU A 339 27.56 2.11 3.01
CA LEU A 339 26.15 1.90 3.33
C LEU A 339 25.90 0.53 3.96
N ALA A 340 26.41 -0.53 3.33
CA ALA A 340 26.19 -1.89 3.82
C ALA A 340 26.79 -2.09 5.23
N ARG A 341 27.95 -1.52 5.49
CA ARG A 341 28.59 -1.51 6.82
C ARG A 341 27.73 -0.74 7.84
N ASN A 342 27.23 0.45 7.48
CA ASN A 342 26.42 1.28 8.36
C ASN A 342 25.09 0.63 8.71
N LEU A 343 24.48 -0.10 7.76
CA LEU A 343 23.26 -0.87 7.97
C LEU A 343 23.46 -2.24 8.63
N GLY A 344 24.72 -2.74 8.67
CA GLY A 344 25.04 -4.08 9.17
C GLY A 344 24.51 -5.22 8.27
N ILE A 345 24.29 -4.98 6.99
CA ILE A 345 23.76 -5.97 6.04
C ILE A 345 24.88 -6.77 5.37
N GLN A 346 24.54 -7.99 4.91
CA GLN A 346 25.48 -8.84 4.19
C GLN A 346 25.74 -8.33 2.77
N THR A 347 26.97 -8.50 2.28
CA THR A 347 27.34 -8.07 0.93
C THR A 347 27.95 -9.19 0.10
N LYS A 348 27.79 -9.09 -1.22
CA LYS A 348 28.48 -9.92 -2.22
C LYS A 348 28.92 -9.05 -3.39
N LEU A 349 30.19 -9.20 -3.81
CA LEU A 349 30.75 -8.51 -4.96
C LEU A 349 30.83 -9.50 -6.14
N LEU A 350 30.16 -9.18 -7.24
CA LEU A 350 30.12 -9.96 -8.49
C LEU A 350 30.35 -9.05 -9.69
N PRO A 351 31.62 -8.76 -10.07
CA PRO A 351 31.92 -7.97 -11.26
C PRO A 351 31.35 -8.61 -12.52
N ILE A 352 30.80 -7.80 -13.43
CA ILE A 352 30.13 -8.29 -14.66
C ILE A 352 30.97 -8.16 -15.93
N SER A 353 32.18 -7.62 -15.83
CA SER A 353 33.02 -7.29 -17.01
C SER A 353 33.31 -8.50 -17.92
N ASP A 354 33.65 -9.67 -17.36
CA ASP A 354 33.93 -10.89 -18.12
C ASP A 354 32.67 -11.42 -18.83
N ILE A 355 31.51 -11.30 -18.19
CA ILE A 355 30.22 -11.69 -18.75
C ILE A 355 29.88 -10.74 -19.90
N MET A 356 30.07 -9.43 -19.75
CA MET A 356 29.91 -8.45 -20.85
C MET A 356 30.77 -8.79 -22.03
N GLN A 357 32.06 -9.06 -21.80
CA GLN A 357 32.99 -9.44 -22.88
C GLN A 357 32.53 -10.71 -23.62
N THR A 358 31.94 -11.67 -22.90
CA THR A 358 31.39 -12.89 -23.51
C THR A 358 30.19 -12.55 -24.41
N TYR A 359 29.30 -11.68 -23.98
CA TYR A 359 28.17 -11.19 -24.79
C TYR A 359 28.68 -10.45 -26.04
N ASP A 360 29.66 -9.55 -25.85
CA ASP A 360 30.29 -8.83 -26.98
C ASP A 360 30.82 -9.81 -28.05
N GLY A 361 31.50 -10.86 -27.61
CA GLY A 361 32.04 -11.91 -28.53
C GLY A 361 30.93 -12.70 -29.24
N VAL A 362 29.88 -13.12 -28.50
CA VAL A 362 28.78 -13.91 -29.11
C VAL A 362 27.97 -13.08 -30.11
N LEU A 363 27.80 -11.78 -29.85
CA LEU A 363 27.00 -10.89 -30.71
C LEU A 363 27.81 -10.18 -31.82
N ALA A 364 29.14 -10.30 -31.81
CA ALA A 364 30.03 -9.59 -32.70
C ALA A 364 29.67 -9.70 -34.20
N GLU A 365 29.34 -10.92 -34.66
CA GLU A 365 28.92 -11.14 -36.05
C GLU A 365 27.55 -10.50 -36.33
N SER A 366 26.59 -10.63 -35.39
CA SER A 366 25.23 -10.09 -35.55
C SER A 366 25.19 -8.57 -35.54
N PHE A 367 26.12 -7.92 -34.84
CA PHE A 367 26.21 -6.47 -34.71
C PHE A 367 27.28 -5.84 -35.61
N ALA A 368 27.89 -6.62 -36.51
CA ALA A 368 28.93 -6.11 -37.39
C ALA A 368 28.44 -4.93 -38.25
N GLY A 369 29.16 -3.81 -38.19
CA GLY A 369 28.82 -2.58 -38.91
C GLY A 369 27.73 -1.71 -38.26
N LEU A 370 27.19 -2.07 -37.10
CA LEU A 370 26.28 -1.25 -36.31
C LEU A 370 27.05 -0.45 -35.25
N ASN A 371 26.62 0.77 -34.99
CA ASN A 371 27.17 1.57 -33.90
C ASN A 371 26.57 1.13 -32.56
N PRO A 372 27.32 1.15 -31.46
CA PRO A 372 26.77 0.96 -30.11
C PRO A 372 25.64 1.95 -29.82
N ASP A 373 24.60 1.44 -29.14
CA ASP A 373 23.44 2.23 -28.71
C ASP A 373 22.91 1.77 -27.32
N VAL A 374 21.65 2.00 -27.03
CA VAL A 374 20.99 1.54 -25.79
C VAL A 374 21.00 0.01 -25.62
N THR A 375 21.32 -0.76 -26.67
CA THR A 375 21.38 -2.23 -26.60
C THR A 375 22.45 -2.70 -25.63
N GLU A 376 23.66 -2.14 -25.74
CA GLU A 376 24.79 -2.49 -24.89
C GLU A 376 24.57 -2.07 -23.43
N GLU A 377 23.91 -0.94 -23.21
CA GLU A 377 23.47 -0.50 -21.87
C GLU A 377 22.47 -1.52 -21.28
N ASN A 378 21.47 -1.91 -22.06
CA ASN A 378 20.45 -2.88 -21.64
C ASN A 378 21.01 -4.29 -21.40
N ILE A 379 22.04 -4.73 -22.13
CA ILE A 379 22.72 -6.00 -21.88
C ILE A 379 23.32 -6.01 -20.48
N GLN A 380 23.99 -4.94 -20.05
CA GLN A 380 24.55 -4.84 -18.69
C GLN A 380 23.48 -4.97 -17.62
N SER A 381 22.35 -4.25 -17.78
CA SER A 381 21.23 -4.32 -16.86
C SER A 381 20.66 -5.74 -16.77
N ARG A 382 20.52 -6.44 -17.91
CA ARG A 382 20.02 -7.83 -17.97
C ARG A 382 20.99 -8.83 -17.37
N ILE A 383 22.30 -8.67 -17.55
CA ILE A 383 23.32 -9.49 -16.87
C ILE A 383 23.14 -9.37 -15.34
N ARG A 384 23.01 -8.16 -14.82
CA ARG A 384 22.76 -7.93 -13.38
C ARG A 384 21.45 -8.57 -12.93
N GLY A 385 20.37 -8.36 -13.69
CA GLY A 385 19.07 -8.97 -13.39
C GLY A 385 19.12 -10.50 -13.36
N ASN A 386 19.83 -11.12 -14.31
CA ASN A 386 19.99 -12.58 -14.36
C ASN A 386 20.78 -13.12 -13.14
N LEU A 387 21.90 -12.47 -12.78
CA LEU A 387 22.68 -12.84 -11.59
C LEU A 387 21.87 -12.72 -10.30
N LEU A 388 21.11 -11.65 -10.14
CA LEU A 388 20.25 -11.45 -8.98
C LEU A 388 19.18 -12.54 -8.89
N MET A 389 18.52 -12.90 -10.00
CA MET A 389 17.53 -13.98 -10.02
C MET A 389 18.15 -15.34 -9.73
N ALA A 390 19.36 -15.61 -10.23
CA ALA A 390 20.08 -16.84 -9.90
C ALA A 390 20.36 -16.96 -8.41
N LEU A 391 20.77 -15.87 -7.75
CA LEU A 391 20.97 -15.83 -6.29
C LEU A 391 19.63 -15.95 -5.54
N SER A 392 18.60 -15.26 -6.00
CA SER A 392 17.24 -15.35 -5.44
C SER A 392 16.76 -16.80 -5.39
N ASN A 393 16.83 -17.49 -6.51
CA ASN A 393 16.42 -18.90 -6.61
C ASN A 393 17.29 -19.81 -5.75
N LYS A 394 18.61 -19.61 -5.75
CA LYS A 394 19.54 -20.47 -5.02
C LYS A 394 19.40 -20.33 -3.50
N PHE A 395 19.12 -19.13 -3.02
CA PHE A 395 19.06 -18.84 -1.59
C PHE A 395 17.61 -18.79 -1.04
N GLY A 396 16.61 -18.92 -1.90
CA GLY A 396 15.20 -18.79 -1.49
C GLY A 396 14.90 -17.40 -0.92
N SER A 397 15.51 -16.35 -1.49
CA SER A 397 15.38 -14.96 -1.03
C SER A 397 14.50 -14.17 -1.99
N LEU A 398 13.65 -13.27 -1.48
CA LEU A 398 12.87 -12.36 -2.31
C LEU A 398 13.79 -11.29 -2.92
N LEU A 399 13.80 -11.17 -4.25
CA LEU A 399 14.50 -10.08 -4.93
C LEU A 399 13.66 -8.81 -4.89
N LEU A 400 14.23 -7.71 -4.35
CA LEU A 400 13.63 -6.39 -4.33
C LEU A 400 14.16 -5.57 -5.51
N THR A 401 13.28 -4.88 -6.25
CA THR A 401 13.69 -3.91 -7.26
C THR A 401 13.85 -2.52 -6.64
N THR A 402 14.69 -1.69 -7.23
CA THR A 402 15.09 -0.40 -6.70
C THR A 402 14.66 0.79 -7.56
N GLY A 403 13.93 0.57 -8.66
CA GLY A 403 13.41 1.63 -9.52
C GLY A 403 12.37 2.48 -8.79
N ASN A 404 12.39 3.79 -9.01
CA ASN A 404 11.45 4.76 -8.45
C ASN A 404 10.29 5.09 -9.41
N LYS A 405 9.29 5.86 -8.94
CA LYS A 405 8.09 6.22 -9.73
C LYS A 405 8.43 7.05 -10.96
N SER A 406 9.38 7.99 -10.86
CA SER A 406 9.77 8.86 -11.97
C SER A 406 10.37 8.07 -13.11
N GLU A 407 11.31 7.16 -12.82
CA GLU A 407 11.92 6.23 -13.79
C GLU A 407 10.88 5.31 -14.42
N MET A 408 10.03 4.69 -13.61
CA MET A 408 8.95 3.81 -14.08
C MET A 408 7.94 4.54 -14.95
N SER A 409 7.66 5.81 -14.66
CA SER A 409 6.73 6.63 -15.45
C SER A 409 7.21 6.81 -16.88
N VAL A 410 8.44 7.25 -17.06
CA VAL A 410 9.02 7.57 -18.39
C VAL A 410 9.69 6.38 -19.05
N GLY A 411 9.74 5.22 -18.37
CA GLY A 411 10.36 4.01 -18.89
C GLY A 411 11.89 4.04 -18.88
N TYR A 412 12.51 4.85 -18.04
CA TYR A 412 13.95 4.86 -17.78
C TYR A 412 14.34 3.67 -16.92
N CYS A 413 14.08 2.49 -17.47
CA CYS A 413 14.27 1.18 -16.85
C CYS A 413 14.37 0.10 -17.92
N THR A 414 14.98 -1.02 -17.60
CA THR A 414 15.24 -2.12 -18.54
C THR A 414 14.42 -3.35 -18.19
N LEU A 415 13.56 -3.78 -19.13
CA LEU A 415 12.87 -5.08 -19.02
C LEU A 415 13.87 -6.21 -18.85
N TYR A 416 13.57 -7.09 -17.86
CA TYR A 416 14.41 -8.24 -17.50
C TYR A 416 15.81 -7.86 -16.99
N GLY A 417 16.02 -6.57 -16.68
CA GLY A 417 17.22 -6.02 -16.09
C GLY A 417 16.98 -5.51 -14.68
N ASP A 418 17.01 -4.20 -14.48
CA ASP A 418 16.74 -3.53 -13.21
C ASP A 418 15.26 -3.62 -12.74
N MET A 419 14.35 -3.95 -13.67
CA MET A 419 12.95 -4.26 -13.33
C MET A 419 12.75 -5.67 -12.77
N ASN A 420 13.78 -6.53 -12.75
CA ASN A 420 13.66 -7.88 -12.20
C ASN A 420 13.46 -7.86 -10.68
N GLY A 421 12.46 -8.60 -10.22
CA GLY A 421 12.21 -8.77 -8.79
C GLY A 421 10.81 -9.27 -8.49
N GLY A 422 10.58 -9.57 -7.22
CA GLY A 422 9.28 -10.01 -6.70
C GLY A 422 8.50 -8.91 -6.01
N LEU A 423 9.15 -7.75 -5.71
CA LEU A 423 8.51 -6.58 -5.09
C LEU A 423 9.27 -5.30 -5.48
N ALA A 424 8.54 -4.31 -5.95
CA ALA A 424 9.05 -2.99 -6.29
C ALA A 424 8.79 -2.00 -5.15
N VAL A 425 9.79 -1.85 -4.26
CA VAL A 425 9.62 -1.20 -2.95
C VAL A 425 9.30 0.29 -3.08
N ILE A 426 10.05 1.01 -3.92
CA ILE A 426 9.96 2.47 -4.06
C ILE A 426 9.39 2.92 -5.42
N ALA A 427 8.79 1.98 -6.18
CA ALA A 427 8.31 2.28 -7.54
C ALA A 427 7.06 3.18 -7.60
N ASP A 428 6.46 3.51 -6.45
CA ASP A 428 5.44 4.55 -6.31
C ASP A 428 5.96 5.83 -5.61
N LEU A 429 7.28 5.93 -5.44
CA LEU A 429 7.92 7.08 -4.79
C LEU A 429 8.61 7.97 -5.85
N PRO A 430 8.17 9.24 -6.06
CA PRO A 430 8.85 10.18 -6.94
C PRO A 430 10.30 10.41 -6.54
N LYS A 431 11.19 10.68 -7.50
CA LYS A 431 12.64 10.84 -7.26
C LYS A 431 12.97 11.88 -6.19
N MET A 432 12.30 13.03 -6.22
CA MET A 432 12.53 14.07 -5.22
C MET A 432 12.11 13.63 -3.82
N MET A 433 11.08 12.78 -3.71
CA MET A 433 10.67 12.20 -2.44
C MET A 433 11.66 11.12 -1.95
N VAL A 434 12.31 10.36 -2.85
CA VAL A 434 13.42 9.46 -2.50
C VAL A 434 14.52 10.21 -1.75
N TYR A 435 14.92 11.37 -2.24
CA TYR A 435 15.90 12.23 -1.56
C TYR A 435 15.41 12.74 -0.21
N ARG A 436 14.14 13.19 -0.14
CA ARG A 436 13.54 13.70 1.10
C ARG A 436 13.49 12.62 2.19
N VAL A 437 12.98 11.43 1.86
CA VAL A 437 12.90 10.30 2.80
C VAL A 437 14.30 9.85 3.24
N SER A 438 15.28 9.82 2.34
CA SER A 438 16.67 9.48 2.67
C SER A 438 17.30 10.48 3.66
N ARG A 439 17.11 11.78 3.45
CA ARG A 439 17.58 12.82 4.40
C ARG A 439 16.86 12.73 5.74
N TRP A 440 15.54 12.54 5.73
CA TRP A 440 14.75 12.34 6.95
C TRP A 440 15.22 11.12 7.75
N ARG A 441 15.52 10.01 7.07
CA ARG A 441 16.07 8.81 7.71
C ARG A 441 17.43 9.06 8.36
N ASN A 442 18.32 9.75 7.67
CA ASN A 442 19.66 10.08 8.16
C ASN A 442 19.65 11.03 9.38
N GLN A 443 18.67 11.92 9.50
CA GLN A 443 18.50 12.76 10.70
C GLN A 443 18.21 11.93 11.97
N ARG A 444 17.65 10.73 11.83
CA ARG A 444 17.33 9.83 12.94
C ARG A 444 18.42 8.80 13.20
N SER A 445 19.04 8.32 12.16
CA SER A 445 20.16 7.37 12.22
C SER A 445 20.90 7.44 10.90
N ALA A 446 22.06 8.09 10.90
CA ALA A 446 22.88 8.27 9.71
C ALA A 446 23.39 6.91 9.20
N ALA A 447 22.83 6.45 8.09
CA ALA A 447 23.20 5.19 7.46
C ALA A 447 23.60 5.38 6.00
N ILE A 448 22.87 6.22 5.24
CA ILE A 448 23.13 6.49 3.84
C ILE A 448 24.29 7.49 3.72
N PRO A 449 25.40 7.17 3.01
CA PRO A 449 26.52 8.11 2.83
C PRO A 449 26.05 9.45 2.24
N GLU A 450 26.63 10.55 2.70
CA GLU A 450 26.27 11.88 2.20
C GLU A 450 26.61 12.03 0.70
N SER A 451 27.71 11.41 0.25
CA SER A 451 28.08 11.32 -1.17
C SER A 451 26.97 10.68 -2.03
N THR A 452 26.30 9.63 -1.53
CA THR A 452 25.14 9.00 -2.20
C THR A 452 23.97 9.98 -2.36
N ILE A 453 23.75 10.87 -1.35
CA ILE A 453 22.64 11.83 -1.37
C ILE A 453 22.94 13.03 -2.28
N THR A 454 24.20 13.41 -2.41
CA THR A 454 24.61 14.67 -3.06
C THR A 454 25.10 14.50 -4.50
N LYS A 455 25.59 13.30 -4.88
CA LYS A 455 26.05 13.05 -6.24
C LYS A 455 24.89 13.09 -7.25
N ALA A 456 25.21 13.52 -8.47
CA ALA A 456 24.25 13.51 -9.58
C ALA A 456 23.77 12.08 -9.87
N PRO A 457 22.46 11.87 -10.11
CA PRO A 457 21.92 10.55 -10.45
C PRO A 457 22.46 10.08 -11.81
N SER A 458 22.90 8.81 -11.87
CA SER A 458 23.44 8.18 -13.06
C SER A 458 23.23 6.66 -13.01
N ALA A 459 22.90 6.07 -14.14
CA ALA A 459 22.84 4.62 -14.31
C ALA A 459 24.23 3.96 -14.47
N GLU A 460 25.30 4.73 -14.73
CA GLU A 460 26.69 4.26 -14.93
C GLU A 460 26.81 3.10 -15.95
N LEU A 461 26.09 3.18 -17.06
CA LEU A 461 26.09 2.17 -18.13
C LEU A 461 27.00 2.54 -19.30
N ARG A 462 27.46 3.80 -19.37
CA ARG A 462 28.41 4.37 -20.33
C ARG A 462 29.27 5.43 -19.66
N PRO A 463 30.42 5.85 -20.29
CA PRO A 463 31.26 6.89 -19.73
C PRO A 463 30.51 8.22 -19.50
N ASP A 464 30.79 8.87 -18.37
CA ASP A 464 30.29 10.21 -18.01
C ASP A 464 28.75 10.38 -18.10
N GLN A 465 28.00 9.29 -17.97
CA GLN A 465 26.55 9.29 -18.07
C GLN A 465 25.90 10.02 -16.89
N THR A 466 24.88 10.84 -17.21
CA THR A 466 23.94 11.40 -16.23
C THR A 466 22.50 11.15 -16.70
N ASP A 467 21.55 11.05 -15.78
CA ASP A 467 20.15 10.84 -16.13
C ASP A 467 19.58 12.03 -16.94
N GLN A 468 20.12 13.24 -16.70
CA GLN A 468 19.73 14.47 -17.42
C GLN A 468 20.16 14.48 -18.89
N ASP A 469 21.05 13.58 -19.34
CA ASP A 469 21.31 13.39 -20.78
C ASP A 469 20.04 12.97 -21.53
N SER A 470 19.13 12.31 -20.84
CA SER A 470 17.92 11.71 -21.43
C SER A 470 16.62 12.26 -20.85
N LEU A 471 16.62 12.79 -19.63
CA LEU A 471 15.46 13.24 -18.88
C LEU A 471 15.56 14.74 -18.54
N PRO A 472 14.42 15.44 -18.39
CA PRO A 472 14.45 16.77 -17.76
C PRO A 472 14.88 16.65 -16.28
N PRO A 473 15.28 17.77 -15.63
CA PRO A 473 15.55 17.78 -14.20
C PRO A 473 14.41 17.14 -13.41
N TYR A 474 14.75 16.34 -12.39
CA TYR A 474 13.75 15.53 -11.67
C TYR A 474 12.71 16.34 -10.91
N ASP A 475 13.04 17.55 -10.44
CA ASP A 475 12.09 18.47 -9.83
C ASP A 475 10.98 18.89 -10.82
N LEU A 476 11.33 19.17 -12.07
CA LEU A 476 10.38 19.47 -13.13
C LEU A 476 9.63 18.21 -13.59
N LEU A 477 10.35 17.09 -13.75
CA LEU A 477 9.76 15.83 -14.16
C LEU A 477 8.68 15.36 -13.18
N ASP A 478 8.97 15.38 -11.88
CA ASP A 478 8.05 14.92 -10.83
C ASP A 478 6.78 15.79 -10.78
N GLN A 479 6.90 17.11 -10.97
CA GLN A 479 5.74 18.00 -11.05
C GLN A 479 4.83 17.67 -12.24
N ILE A 480 5.40 17.47 -13.43
CA ILE A 480 4.62 17.09 -14.63
C ILE A 480 3.95 15.72 -14.42
N LEU A 481 4.67 14.77 -13.81
CA LEU A 481 4.14 13.44 -13.53
C LEU A 481 3.01 13.48 -12.49
N GLU A 482 3.13 14.28 -11.44
CA GLU A 482 2.05 14.48 -10.46
C GLU A 482 0.79 14.99 -11.13
N LEU A 483 0.89 16.05 -11.94
CA LEU A 483 -0.25 16.62 -12.68
C LEU A 483 -0.88 15.60 -13.63
N HIS A 484 -0.06 14.87 -14.40
CA HIS A 484 -0.57 13.94 -15.40
C HIS A 484 -1.05 12.60 -14.80
N VAL A 485 -0.24 11.97 -13.95
CA VAL A 485 -0.52 10.62 -13.45
C VAL A 485 -1.51 10.65 -12.28
N GLU A 486 -1.32 11.54 -11.31
CA GLU A 486 -2.13 11.57 -10.10
C GLU A 486 -3.38 12.44 -10.26
N GLN A 487 -3.24 13.63 -10.87
CA GLN A 487 -4.35 14.56 -11.07
C GLN A 487 -5.06 14.40 -12.43
N CYS A 488 -4.60 13.49 -13.30
CA CYS A 488 -5.20 13.18 -14.61
C CYS A 488 -5.30 14.38 -15.57
N ARG A 489 -4.38 15.35 -15.47
CA ARG A 489 -4.36 16.53 -16.34
C ARG A 489 -3.90 16.18 -17.76
N SER A 490 -4.52 16.80 -18.74
CA SER A 490 -4.10 16.75 -20.16
C SER A 490 -2.82 17.56 -20.39
N ALA A 491 -2.19 17.37 -21.55
CA ALA A 491 -1.04 18.18 -21.95
C ALA A 491 -1.36 19.67 -21.96
N GLU A 492 -2.53 20.03 -22.53
CA GLU A 492 -3.00 21.41 -22.67
C GLU A 492 -3.22 22.08 -21.31
N GLU A 493 -3.79 21.36 -20.34
CA GLU A 493 -4.00 21.87 -18.98
C GLU A 493 -2.65 22.11 -18.26
N ILE A 494 -1.67 21.20 -18.41
CA ILE A 494 -0.34 21.36 -17.83
C ILE A 494 0.41 22.52 -18.46
N ILE A 495 0.35 22.67 -19.79
CA ILE A 495 0.96 23.82 -20.51
C ILE A 495 0.31 25.14 -20.07
N ALA A 496 -1.01 25.17 -19.86
CA ALA A 496 -1.71 26.35 -19.38
C ALA A 496 -1.29 26.80 -17.97
N GLU A 497 -0.75 25.89 -17.14
CA GLU A 497 -0.16 26.24 -15.85
C GLU A 497 1.26 26.84 -15.94
N GLY A 498 1.80 27.01 -17.17
CA GLY A 498 3.08 27.68 -17.43
C GLY A 498 4.27 26.75 -17.67
N TYR A 499 4.04 25.45 -17.79
CA TYR A 499 5.11 24.48 -18.14
C TYR A 499 5.45 24.57 -19.64
N ASP A 500 6.74 24.36 -19.97
CA ASP A 500 7.22 24.36 -21.36
C ASP A 500 6.55 23.28 -22.20
N GLU A 501 5.93 23.67 -23.30
CA GLU A 501 5.17 22.76 -24.17
C GLU A 501 6.01 21.58 -24.68
N GLN A 502 7.25 21.84 -25.12
CA GLN A 502 8.09 20.79 -25.67
C GLN A 502 8.44 19.74 -24.61
N THR A 503 8.75 20.18 -23.40
CA THR A 503 9.05 19.33 -22.26
C THR A 503 7.84 18.50 -21.85
N VAL A 504 6.66 19.13 -21.69
CA VAL A 504 5.41 18.43 -21.33
C VAL A 504 5.10 17.34 -22.34
N ARG A 505 5.03 17.69 -23.64
CA ARG A 505 4.70 16.73 -24.71
C ARG A 505 5.72 15.58 -24.78
N ARG A 506 7.01 15.87 -24.56
CA ARG A 506 8.06 14.85 -24.47
C ARG A 506 7.83 13.90 -23.30
N VAL A 507 7.58 14.40 -22.10
CA VAL A 507 7.34 13.58 -20.90
C VAL A 507 6.11 12.70 -21.08
N LEU A 508 4.99 13.26 -21.51
CA LEU A 508 3.74 12.51 -21.71
C LEU A 508 3.90 11.42 -22.79
N ARG A 509 4.65 11.70 -23.86
CA ARG A 509 5.00 10.70 -24.88
C ARG A 509 5.80 9.55 -24.25
N LEU A 510 6.80 9.83 -23.40
CA LEU A 510 7.58 8.81 -22.71
C LEU A 510 6.69 7.97 -21.79
N VAL A 511 5.79 8.60 -21.02
CA VAL A 511 4.80 7.89 -20.18
C VAL A 511 3.95 6.95 -21.02
N ARG A 512 3.47 7.41 -22.19
CA ARG A 512 2.64 6.60 -23.07
C ARG A 512 3.38 5.37 -23.60
N ILE A 513 4.58 5.55 -24.17
CA ILE A 513 5.32 4.45 -24.79
C ILE A 513 5.90 3.45 -23.78
N ALA A 514 6.06 3.84 -22.51
CA ALA A 514 6.57 2.98 -21.45
C ALA A 514 5.51 2.02 -20.87
N GLU A 515 4.23 2.10 -21.27
CA GLU A 515 3.15 1.31 -20.70
C GLU A 515 3.41 -0.20 -20.75
N PHE A 516 3.99 -0.69 -21.84
CA PHE A 516 4.31 -2.12 -22.00
C PHE A 516 5.36 -2.61 -21.00
N LYS A 517 6.27 -1.72 -20.54
CA LYS A 517 7.23 -2.02 -19.49
C LYS A 517 6.53 -2.14 -18.13
N ARG A 518 5.67 -1.15 -17.79
CA ARG A 518 4.93 -1.14 -16.52
C ARG A 518 4.01 -2.36 -16.35
N LYS A 519 3.43 -2.87 -17.44
CA LYS A 519 2.61 -4.11 -17.40
C LYS A 519 3.40 -5.38 -17.06
N GLN A 520 4.72 -5.32 -17.05
CA GLN A 520 5.63 -6.41 -16.72
C GLN A 520 6.44 -6.13 -15.44
N ALA A 521 6.11 -5.07 -14.71
CA ALA A 521 6.75 -4.73 -13.46
C ALA A 521 6.31 -5.66 -12.31
N ALA A 522 7.18 -5.80 -11.31
CA ALA A 522 6.84 -6.43 -10.04
C ALA A 522 5.72 -5.65 -9.32
N PRO A 523 4.98 -6.27 -8.38
CA PRO A 523 4.02 -5.56 -7.53
C PRO A 523 4.64 -4.32 -6.87
N VAL A 524 3.92 -3.20 -6.92
CA VAL A 524 4.39 -1.89 -6.46
C VAL A 524 3.72 -1.55 -5.14
N LEU A 525 4.48 -1.27 -4.10
CA LEU A 525 3.93 -0.78 -2.82
C LEU A 525 3.35 0.63 -3.01
N LYS A 526 2.02 0.75 -2.90
CA LYS A 526 1.30 1.99 -3.12
C LYS A 526 1.43 2.93 -1.92
N VAL A 527 1.94 4.14 -2.15
CA VAL A 527 2.06 5.21 -1.14
C VAL A 527 1.49 6.56 -1.60
N THR A 528 1.31 6.77 -2.91
CA THR A 528 0.72 7.98 -3.47
C THR A 528 -0.76 7.79 -3.82
N SER A 529 -1.42 8.85 -4.24
CA SER A 529 -2.84 8.82 -4.62
C SER A 529 -3.12 7.87 -5.79
N ARG A 530 -2.15 7.67 -6.70
CA ARG A 530 -2.28 6.81 -7.87
C ARG A 530 -0.96 6.12 -8.22
N ALA A 531 -0.86 4.83 -7.89
CA ALA A 531 0.29 3.98 -8.22
C ALA A 531 0.11 3.27 -9.56
N PHE A 532 1.24 2.93 -10.22
CA PHE A 532 1.22 1.99 -11.34
C PHE A 532 0.93 0.57 -10.84
N GLY A 533 0.20 -0.22 -11.63
CA GLY A 533 -0.27 -1.55 -11.27
C GLY A 533 -1.79 -1.63 -11.29
N THR A 534 -2.40 -2.16 -10.22
CA THR A 534 -3.85 -2.45 -10.15
C THR A 534 -4.72 -1.20 -10.37
N GLY A 535 -4.32 -0.05 -9.82
CA GLY A 535 -5.04 1.23 -9.96
C GLY A 535 -4.80 1.98 -11.28
N TRP A 536 -3.86 1.52 -12.10
CA TRP A 536 -3.52 2.13 -13.39
C TRP A 536 -3.98 1.25 -14.55
N ARG A 537 -5.13 1.58 -15.16
CA ARG A 537 -5.80 0.74 -16.18
C ARG A 537 -5.64 1.27 -17.61
N MET A 538 -4.48 1.89 -17.91
CA MET A 538 -4.22 2.40 -19.27
C MET A 538 -3.97 1.25 -20.26
N PRO A 539 -4.53 1.32 -21.50
CA PRO A 539 -4.24 0.35 -22.54
C PRO A 539 -2.81 0.54 -23.06
N ILE A 540 -2.15 -0.58 -23.42
CA ILE A 540 -0.83 -0.54 -24.07
C ILE A 540 -0.94 0.00 -25.48
N VAL A 541 -1.90 -0.53 -26.26
CA VAL A 541 -2.13 -0.14 -27.65
C VAL A 541 -3.03 1.09 -27.67
N ARG A 542 -2.41 2.27 -27.62
CA ARG A 542 -3.10 3.55 -27.68
C ARG A 542 -2.28 4.57 -28.47
N GLN A 543 -2.93 5.55 -29.06
CA GLN A 543 -2.27 6.61 -29.81
C GLN A 543 -2.20 7.94 -29.04
N GLU A 544 -3.01 8.10 -28.01
CA GLU A 544 -3.06 9.25 -27.08
C GLU A 544 -2.51 8.88 -25.70
#